data_051fe9e8065b52f4b5e5578b72d640ce
#
_entry.id   051fe9e8065b52f4b5e5578b72d640ce
#
_cell.length_a   1.000
_cell.length_b   1.000
_cell.length_c   1.000
_cell.angle_alpha   90.00
_cell.angle_beta   90.00
_cell.angle_gamma   90.00
#
_symmetry.space_group_name_H-M   'P 1'
#
loop_
_entity.id
_entity.type
_entity.pdbx_description
1 polymer ?
#
loop_
_entity_poly.entity_id
_entity_poly.type
_entity_poly.pdbx_seq_one_letter_code
_entity_poly.pdbx_strand_id
1 'polypeptide(L)'
;MKSESNKLAVRGELALIAMVIMNSAGVLLMLHSGSGISAISSVPYGFQQVFPQLTLGTWTYMFQGLLVLVLMLLRRKFMPSYLFSFVVGFVFGKLMDLEKPFIDALPLNIPMRVLYFVLSYLILCFGISLGNRCGLPITPTDLFPREMADITKLPYARVKITFDLTCLITTAVITFVGVGAIRGLGIGTVVAACTMGKGLAFIGSLLDKRLTFHSVLNSQEV
;
A
#
# COMPACT_ATOMS: atom_id res chain seq x y z
N MET A 1 30.11 15.34 -12.93
CA MET A 1 29.71 14.30 -13.87
C MET A 1 30.59 13.04 -13.70
N LYS A 2 30.43 12.29 -12.59
CA LYS A 2 31.19 11.02 -12.38
C LYS A 2 30.48 10.09 -11.36
N SER A 3 29.15 9.93 -11.43
CA SER A 3 28.43 9.02 -10.51
C SER A 3 27.34 8.16 -11.18
N GLU A 4 27.15 8.23 -12.50
CA GLU A 4 26.08 7.44 -13.15
C GLU A 4 26.54 6.08 -13.67
N SER A 5 27.86 5.82 -13.71
CA SER A 5 28.43 4.65 -14.37
C SER A 5 28.26 3.31 -13.64
N ASN A 6 27.63 3.27 -12.45
CA ASN A 6 27.59 2.00 -11.68
C ASN A 6 26.19 1.69 -11.10
N LYS A 7 25.13 2.27 -11.64
CA LYS A 7 23.77 1.97 -11.21
C LYS A 7 23.18 0.84 -12.04
N LEU A 8 22.58 -0.15 -11.38
CA LEU A 8 21.91 -1.24 -12.06
C LEU A 8 20.60 -0.73 -12.67
N ALA A 9 20.42 -0.92 -13.97
CA ALA A 9 19.19 -0.59 -14.67
C ALA A 9 18.13 -1.67 -14.39
N VAL A 10 17.00 -1.25 -13.80
CA VAL A 10 15.86 -2.13 -13.48
C VAL A 10 14.68 -1.71 -14.33
N ARG A 11 13.99 -2.68 -14.92
CA ARG A 11 12.74 -2.42 -15.65
C ARG A 11 11.63 -2.05 -14.69
N GLY A 12 10.91 -0.98 -14.99
CA GLY A 12 9.80 -0.49 -14.16
C GLY A 12 8.69 -1.53 -13.98
N GLU A 13 8.45 -2.36 -15.02
CA GLU A 13 7.47 -3.44 -14.98
C GLU A 13 7.82 -4.50 -13.92
N LEU A 14 9.10 -4.88 -13.84
CA LEU A 14 9.58 -5.83 -12.81
C LEU A 14 9.48 -5.22 -11.42
N ALA A 15 9.79 -3.93 -11.29
CA ALA A 15 9.63 -3.22 -10.02
C ALA A 15 8.17 -3.16 -9.58
N LEU A 16 7.22 -2.96 -10.52
CA LEU A 16 5.79 -2.97 -10.22
C LEU A 16 5.32 -4.36 -9.77
N ILE A 17 5.71 -5.42 -10.47
CA ILE A 17 5.36 -6.80 -10.08
C ILE A 17 5.91 -7.12 -8.69
N ALA A 18 7.20 -6.83 -8.46
CA ALA A 18 7.82 -7.04 -7.16
C ALA A 18 7.11 -6.24 -6.05
N MET A 19 6.77 -4.98 -6.29
CA MET A 19 6.01 -4.13 -5.37
C MET A 19 4.67 -4.76 -5.01
N VAL A 20 3.89 -5.23 -6.00
CA VAL A 20 2.56 -5.79 -5.75
C VAL A 20 2.64 -7.05 -4.88
N ILE A 21 3.55 -7.98 -5.21
CA ILE A 21 3.77 -9.21 -4.44
C ILE A 21 4.28 -8.90 -3.02
N MET A 22 5.26 -8.02 -2.90
CA MET A 22 5.83 -7.68 -1.60
C MET A 22 4.83 -6.95 -0.71
N ASN A 23 4.06 -6.02 -1.27
CA ASN A 23 3.11 -5.25 -0.47
C ASN A 23 1.91 -6.10 -0.04
N SER A 24 1.39 -7.02 -0.87
CA SER A 24 0.32 -7.94 -0.47
C SER A 24 0.76 -8.84 0.68
N ALA A 25 1.91 -9.49 0.56
CA ALA A 25 2.50 -10.29 1.62
C ALA A 25 2.81 -9.46 2.89
N GLY A 26 3.36 -8.26 2.71
CA GLY A 26 3.68 -7.35 3.82
C GLY A 26 2.45 -6.93 4.63
N VAL A 27 1.34 -6.60 3.97
CA VAL A 27 0.07 -6.25 4.65
C VAL A 27 -0.47 -7.44 5.42
N LEU A 28 -0.49 -8.63 4.82
CA LEU A 28 -0.97 -9.85 5.49
C LEU A 28 -0.08 -10.26 6.66
N LEU A 29 1.23 -10.18 6.50
CA LEU A 29 2.19 -10.51 7.55
C LEU A 29 2.09 -9.52 8.73
N MET A 30 1.86 -8.24 8.45
CA MET A 30 1.61 -7.23 9.48
C MET A 30 0.33 -7.55 10.25
N LEU A 31 -0.74 -7.92 9.57
CA LEU A 31 -1.99 -8.35 10.18
C LEU A 31 -1.78 -9.63 11.02
N HIS A 32 -1.10 -10.63 10.48
CA HIS A 32 -0.81 -11.90 11.14
C HIS A 32 0.02 -11.72 12.42
N SER A 33 0.91 -10.72 12.46
CA SER A 33 1.68 -10.39 13.67
C SER A 33 0.80 -10.07 14.89
N GLY A 34 -0.48 -9.70 14.66
CA GLY A 34 -1.41 -9.25 15.70
C GLY A 34 -1.13 -7.84 16.23
N SER A 35 -0.16 -7.12 15.66
CA SER A 35 0.18 -5.74 16.05
C SER A 35 -0.73 -4.70 15.39
N GLY A 36 -1.66 -5.14 14.55
CA GLY A 36 -2.54 -4.31 13.73
C GLY A 36 -2.22 -4.41 12.24
N ILE A 37 -2.85 -3.60 11.41
CA ILE A 37 -2.67 -3.54 9.96
C ILE A 37 -2.27 -2.12 9.54
N SER A 38 -1.77 -1.90 8.33
CA SER A 38 -1.48 -0.56 7.82
C SER A 38 -2.75 0.30 7.77
N ALA A 39 -2.61 1.62 8.00
CA ALA A 39 -3.75 2.53 8.11
C ALA A 39 -4.73 2.42 6.93
N ILE A 40 -4.22 2.41 5.70
CA ILE A 40 -5.06 2.34 4.50
C ILE A 40 -5.75 0.98 4.37
N SER A 41 -5.01 -0.12 4.62
CA SER A 41 -5.55 -1.47 4.53
C SER A 41 -6.50 -1.81 5.69
N SER A 42 -6.57 -0.97 6.70
CA SER A 42 -7.50 -1.17 7.83
C SER A 42 -8.96 -1.03 7.43
N VAL A 43 -9.28 -0.17 6.45
CA VAL A 43 -10.66 0.04 5.99
C VAL A 43 -11.25 -1.24 5.38
N PRO A 44 -10.65 -1.86 4.34
CA PRO A 44 -11.15 -3.13 3.82
C PRO A 44 -11.15 -4.25 4.87
N TYR A 45 -10.18 -4.27 5.78
CA TYR A 45 -10.18 -5.20 6.90
C TYR A 45 -11.37 -4.97 7.85
N GLY A 46 -11.67 -3.72 8.18
CA GLY A 46 -12.85 -3.37 8.98
C GLY A 46 -14.15 -3.86 8.35
N PHE A 47 -14.31 -3.67 7.04
CA PHE A 47 -15.47 -4.21 6.30
C PHE A 47 -15.51 -5.74 6.35
N GLN A 48 -14.39 -6.43 6.18
CA GLN A 48 -14.33 -7.88 6.29
C GLN A 48 -14.74 -8.37 7.69
N GLN A 49 -14.40 -7.64 8.76
CA GLN A 49 -14.80 -8.03 10.12
C GLN A 49 -16.32 -7.93 10.34
N VAL A 50 -16.97 -6.98 9.68
CA VAL A 50 -18.43 -6.77 9.77
C VAL A 50 -19.18 -7.66 8.78
N PHE A 51 -18.63 -7.84 7.58
CA PHE A 51 -19.23 -8.62 6.48
C PHE A 51 -18.27 -9.73 6.02
N PRO A 52 -18.19 -10.84 6.76
CA PRO A 52 -17.22 -11.92 6.51
C PRO A 52 -17.53 -12.77 5.28
N GLN A 53 -18.62 -12.49 4.56
CA GLN A 53 -19.02 -13.21 3.34
C GLN A 53 -18.04 -12.95 2.19
N LEU A 54 -17.32 -11.83 2.20
CA LEU A 54 -16.31 -11.49 1.22
C LEU A 54 -14.92 -11.56 1.84
N THR A 55 -13.94 -11.94 1.01
CA THR A 55 -12.54 -12.05 1.41
C THR A 55 -11.91 -10.67 1.64
N LEU A 56 -10.79 -10.63 2.37
CA LEU A 56 -10.03 -9.40 2.57
C LEU A 56 -9.56 -8.81 1.23
N GLY A 57 -9.09 -9.64 0.30
CA GLY A 57 -8.69 -9.21 -1.03
C GLY A 57 -9.86 -8.61 -1.81
N THR A 58 -11.05 -9.22 -1.72
CA THR A 58 -12.28 -8.69 -2.35
C THR A 58 -12.62 -7.30 -1.82
N TRP A 59 -12.67 -7.10 -0.51
CA TRP A 59 -12.89 -5.77 0.08
C TRP A 59 -11.80 -4.78 -0.30
N THR A 60 -10.55 -5.25 -0.42
CA THR A 60 -9.41 -4.41 -0.79
C THR A 60 -9.57 -3.87 -2.21
N TYR A 61 -9.84 -4.70 -3.22
CA TYR A 61 -9.99 -4.16 -4.59
C TYR A 61 -11.30 -3.36 -4.76
N MET A 62 -12.36 -3.65 -4.01
CA MET A 62 -13.56 -2.81 -3.99
C MET A 62 -13.26 -1.42 -3.44
N PHE A 63 -12.55 -1.35 -2.32
CA PHE A 63 -12.10 -0.08 -1.75
C PHE A 63 -11.20 0.69 -2.71
N GLN A 64 -10.28 0.01 -3.38
CA GLN A 64 -9.42 0.61 -4.40
C GLN A 64 -10.21 1.12 -5.62
N GLY A 65 -11.23 0.39 -6.03
CA GLY A 65 -12.17 0.84 -7.07
C GLY A 65 -12.92 2.11 -6.68
N LEU A 66 -13.36 2.20 -5.42
CA LEU A 66 -13.97 3.40 -4.87
C LEU A 66 -13.01 4.60 -4.91
N LEU A 67 -11.75 4.42 -4.54
CA LEU A 67 -10.74 5.47 -4.60
C LEU A 67 -10.52 5.99 -6.03
N VAL A 68 -10.43 5.08 -7.01
CA VAL A 68 -10.33 5.43 -8.43
C VAL A 68 -11.56 6.21 -8.90
N LEU A 69 -12.75 5.76 -8.53
CA LEU A 69 -14.00 6.45 -8.85
C LEU A 69 -14.01 7.88 -8.31
N VAL A 70 -13.64 8.05 -7.04
CA VAL A 70 -13.55 9.37 -6.39
C VAL A 70 -12.55 10.27 -7.11
N LEU A 71 -11.37 9.75 -7.50
CA LEU A 71 -10.38 10.52 -8.26
C LEU A 71 -10.92 10.97 -9.62
N MET A 72 -11.60 10.08 -10.35
CA MET A 72 -12.21 10.42 -11.65
C MET A 72 -13.27 11.51 -11.50
N LEU A 73 -14.09 11.41 -10.46
CA LEU A 73 -15.12 12.44 -10.17
C LEU A 73 -14.50 13.80 -9.83
N LEU A 74 -13.45 13.81 -8.99
CA LEU A 74 -12.76 15.04 -8.59
C LEU A 74 -12.02 15.72 -9.75
N ARG A 75 -11.37 14.93 -10.59
CA ARG A 75 -10.67 15.42 -11.80
C ARG A 75 -11.64 15.78 -12.93
N ARG A 76 -12.90 15.32 -12.89
CA ARG A 76 -13.90 15.46 -13.96
C ARG A 76 -13.38 15.01 -15.32
N LYS A 77 -12.44 14.07 -15.35
CA LYS A 77 -11.81 13.54 -16.56
C LYS A 77 -11.63 12.04 -16.41
N PHE A 78 -11.92 11.32 -17.49
CA PHE A 78 -11.57 9.91 -17.60
C PHE A 78 -10.08 9.82 -17.92
N MET A 79 -9.31 9.20 -17.00
CA MET A 79 -7.86 8.99 -17.18
C MET A 79 -7.58 7.49 -17.28
N PRO A 80 -7.10 6.99 -18.43
CA PRO A 80 -6.78 5.57 -18.61
C PRO A 80 -5.77 5.03 -17.59
N SER A 81 -4.86 5.88 -17.12
CA SER A 81 -3.88 5.51 -16.08
C SER A 81 -4.55 5.09 -14.76
N TYR A 82 -5.71 5.67 -14.41
CA TYR A 82 -6.46 5.27 -13.22
C TYR A 82 -7.11 3.91 -13.37
N LEU A 83 -7.56 3.59 -14.59
CA LEU A 83 -8.08 2.26 -14.89
C LEU A 83 -6.97 1.20 -14.80
N PHE A 84 -5.78 1.51 -15.28
CA PHE A 84 -4.62 0.63 -15.12
C PHE A 84 -4.26 0.44 -13.63
N SER A 85 -4.26 1.52 -12.83
CA SER A 85 -4.09 1.43 -11.38
C SER A 85 -5.13 0.53 -10.73
N PHE A 86 -6.39 0.57 -11.18
CA PHE A 86 -7.43 -0.35 -10.69
C PHE A 86 -7.11 -1.80 -11.01
N VAL A 87 -6.60 -2.11 -12.22
CA VAL A 87 -6.16 -3.47 -12.58
C VAL A 87 -5.04 -3.92 -11.64
N VAL A 88 -4.05 -3.06 -11.37
CA VAL A 88 -2.99 -3.36 -10.39
C VAL A 88 -3.57 -3.61 -9.00
N GLY A 89 -4.55 -2.81 -8.58
CA GLY A 89 -5.26 -2.99 -7.32
C GLY A 89 -6.07 -4.27 -7.23
N PHE A 90 -6.71 -4.66 -8.34
CA PHE A 90 -7.42 -5.95 -8.43
C PHE A 90 -6.46 -7.13 -8.28
N VAL A 91 -5.32 -7.10 -8.98
CA VAL A 91 -4.28 -8.14 -8.86
C VAL A 91 -3.74 -8.18 -7.43
N PHE A 92 -3.49 -7.03 -6.82
CA PHE A 92 -3.07 -6.93 -5.41
C PHE A 92 -4.06 -7.62 -4.47
N GLY A 93 -5.36 -7.35 -4.60
CA GLY A 93 -6.40 -8.00 -3.79
C GLY A 93 -6.46 -9.52 -4.00
N LYS A 94 -6.32 -10.00 -5.25
CA LYS A 94 -6.29 -11.43 -5.55
C LYS A 94 -5.04 -12.11 -4.99
N LEU A 95 -3.89 -11.44 -5.03
CA LEU A 95 -2.66 -11.93 -4.39
C LEU A 95 -2.83 -12.03 -2.87
N MET A 96 -3.46 -11.06 -2.23
CA MET A 96 -3.77 -11.17 -0.79
C MET A 96 -4.59 -12.43 -0.47
N ASP A 97 -5.61 -12.74 -1.26
CA ASP A 97 -6.42 -13.95 -1.05
C ASP A 97 -5.62 -15.23 -1.29
N LEU A 98 -4.70 -15.22 -2.25
CA LEU A 98 -3.82 -16.35 -2.56
C LEU A 98 -2.74 -16.57 -1.48
N GLU A 99 -2.13 -15.50 -0.99
CA GLU A 99 -1.03 -15.53 0.00
C GLU A 99 -1.54 -15.81 1.42
N LYS A 100 -2.77 -15.40 1.72
CA LYS A 100 -3.35 -15.48 3.07
C LYS A 100 -3.26 -16.86 3.70
N PRO A 101 -3.63 -17.99 3.05
CA PRO A 101 -3.53 -19.33 3.66
C PRO A 101 -2.10 -19.70 4.07
N PHE A 102 -1.10 -19.27 3.28
CA PHE A 102 0.32 -19.54 3.56
C PHE A 102 0.81 -18.74 4.77
N ILE A 103 0.39 -17.47 4.87
CA ILE A 103 0.77 -16.61 5.98
C ILE A 103 0.05 -17.02 7.27
N ASP A 104 -1.24 -17.39 7.19
CA ASP A 104 -2.01 -17.84 8.34
C ASP A 104 -1.48 -19.18 8.92
N ALA A 105 -0.78 -19.98 8.12
CA ALA A 105 -0.14 -21.23 8.58
C ALA A 105 1.16 -20.99 9.39
N LEU A 106 1.69 -19.76 9.42
CA LEU A 106 2.91 -19.46 10.15
C LEU A 106 2.68 -19.51 11.68
N PRO A 107 3.67 -19.99 12.47
CA PRO A 107 3.52 -20.12 13.91
C PRO A 107 3.36 -18.79 14.63
N LEU A 108 2.44 -18.71 15.58
CA LEU A 108 2.11 -17.51 16.34
C LEU A 108 2.60 -17.62 17.79
N ASN A 109 3.87 -17.34 18.02
CA ASN A 109 4.41 -17.09 19.36
C ASN A 109 4.90 -15.64 19.50
N ILE A 110 5.11 -15.16 20.71
CA ILE A 110 5.47 -13.74 20.97
C ILE A 110 6.70 -13.29 20.18
N PRO A 111 7.85 -14.00 20.15
CA PRO A 111 8.99 -13.56 19.37
C PRO A 111 8.72 -13.56 17.86
N MET A 112 7.92 -14.51 17.34
CA MET A 112 7.53 -14.52 15.93
C MET A 112 6.62 -13.37 15.57
N ARG A 113 5.70 -12.97 16.44
CA ARG A 113 4.86 -11.78 16.20
C ARG A 113 5.68 -10.52 16.02
N VAL A 114 6.69 -10.31 16.87
CA VAL A 114 7.61 -9.16 16.75
C VAL A 114 8.41 -9.24 15.45
N LEU A 115 8.94 -10.43 15.13
CA LEU A 115 9.68 -10.66 13.88
C LEU A 115 8.81 -10.36 12.66
N TYR A 116 7.57 -10.87 12.62
CA TYR A 116 6.64 -10.63 11.51
C TYR A 116 6.30 -9.16 11.37
N PHE A 117 6.12 -8.43 12.47
CA PHE A 117 5.90 -6.99 12.42
C PHE A 117 7.09 -6.26 11.80
N VAL A 118 8.31 -6.55 12.26
CA VAL A 118 9.52 -5.90 11.72
C VAL A 118 9.73 -6.25 10.24
N LEU A 119 9.59 -7.53 9.88
CA LEU A 119 9.73 -7.97 8.49
C LEU A 119 8.67 -7.33 7.59
N SER A 120 7.40 -7.33 8.01
CA SER A 120 6.32 -6.71 7.24
C SER A 120 6.56 -5.22 7.04
N TYR A 121 7.02 -4.51 8.07
CA TYR A 121 7.35 -3.10 7.98
C TYR A 121 8.46 -2.83 6.94
N LEU A 122 9.52 -3.63 6.96
CA LEU A 122 10.63 -3.49 6.01
C LEU A 122 10.19 -3.85 4.58
N ILE A 123 9.42 -4.92 4.41
CA ILE A 123 8.86 -5.36 3.12
C ILE A 123 7.97 -4.25 2.53
N LEU A 124 7.08 -3.67 3.33
CA LEU A 124 6.21 -2.57 2.90
C LEU A 124 7.01 -1.32 2.53
N CYS A 125 7.99 -0.93 3.35
CA CYS A 125 8.85 0.20 3.03
C CYS A 125 9.62 -0.01 1.73
N PHE A 126 10.14 -1.20 1.49
CA PHE A 126 10.87 -1.53 0.26
C PHE A 126 9.94 -1.58 -0.95
N GLY A 127 8.83 -2.31 -0.85
CA GLY A 127 7.86 -2.45 -1.93
C GLY A 127 7.24 -1.12 -2.37
N ILE A 128 6.77 -0.28 -1.42
CA ILE A 128 6.23 1.06 -1.73
C ILE A 128 7.32 1.95 -2.34
N SER A 129 8.57 1.83 -1.87
CA SER A 129 9.69 2.61 -2.43
C SER A 129 10.00 2.20 -3.88
N LEU A 130 9.88 0.91 -4.23
CA LEU A 130 9.97 0.42 -5.62
C LEU A 130 8.81 0.98 -6.46
N GLY A 131 7.58 0.87 -5.99
CA GLY A 131 6.41 1.37 -6.68
C GLY A 131 6.48 2.88 -6.97
N ASN A 132 7.00 3.67 -6.02
CA ASN A 132 7.17 5.10 -6.21
C ASN A 132 8.17 5.46 -7.32
N ARG A 133 9.00 4.50 -7.78
CA ARG A 133 10.08 4.69 -8.77
C ARG A 133 9.88 3.92 -10.07
N CYS A 134 8.89 3.02 -10.13
CA CYS A 134 8.70 2.17 -11.31
C CYS A 134 8.29 2.94 -12.57
N GLY A 135 7.83 4.21 -12.45
CA GLY A 135 7.37 5.02 -13.58
C GLY A 135 6.07 4.52 -14.23
N LEU A 136 5.33 3.65 -13.54
CA LEU A 136 4.05 3.08 -13.96
C LEU A 136 2.94 3.48 -12.98
N PRO A 137 1.66 3.41 -13.40
CA PRO A 137 0.55 3.56 -12.47
C PRO A 137 0.59 2.48 -11.37
N ILE A 138 0.63 2.95 -10.12
CA ILE A 138 0.70 2.11 -8.92
C ILE A 138 -0.69 1.80 -8.37
N THR A 139 -0.76 1.06 -7.26
CA THR A 139 -2.02 0.75 -6.59
C THR A 139 -2.82 2.01 -6.25
N PRO A 140 -4.15 2.00 -6.37
CA PRO A 140 -5.00 3.17 -6.08
C PRO A 140 -4.83 3.75 -4.68
N THR A 141 -4.49 2.92 -3.71
CA THR A 141 -4.22 3.33 -2.32
C THR A 141 -3.00 4.23 -2.18
N ASP A 142 -1.98 4.04 -3.02
CA ASP A 142 -0.78 4.88 -3.04
C ASP A 142 -0.93 6.05 -4.02
N LEU A 143 -1.70 5.84 -5.10
CA LEU A 143 -2.02 6.87 -6.08
C LEU A 143 -2.91 7.97 -5.48
N PHE A 144 -3.93 7.60 -4.70
CA PHE A 144 -4.93 8.52 -4.19
C PHE A 144 -4.34 9.72 -3.42
N PRO A 145 -3.50 9.55 -2.39
CA PRO A 145 -2.92 10.69 -1.70
C PRO A 145 -1.99 11.54 -2.57
N ARG A 146 -1.35 10.94 -3.59
CA ARG A 146 -0.52 11.67 -4.54
C ARG A 146 -1.35 12.59 -5.43
N GLU A 147 -2.41 12.05 -6.04
CA GLU A 147 -3.33 12.80 -6.87
C GLU A 147 -4.10 13.87 -6.08
N MET A 148 -4.49 13.55 -4.84
CA MET A 148 -5.13 14.52 -3.95
C MET A 148 -4.19 15.68 -3.59
N ALA A 149 -2.90 15.43 -3.37
CA ALA A 149 -1.92 16.50 -3.15
C ALA A 149 -1.82 17.42 -4.38
N ASP A 150 -1.88 16.84 -5.56
CA ASP A 150 -1.85 17.57 -6.83
C ASP A 150 -3.12 18.41 -7.06
N ILE A 151 -4.29 17.86 -6.74
CA ILE A 151 -5.59 18.54 -6.88
C ILE A 151 -5.70 19.69 -5.86
N THR A 152 -5.36 19.42 -4.60
CA THR A 152 -5.51 20.39 -3.50
C THR A 152 -4.37 21.37 -3.37
N LYS A 153 -3.25 21.14 -4.08
CA LYS A 153 -1.99 21.92 -3.97
C LYS A 153 -1.40 21.91 -2.54
N LEU A 154 -1.79 20.93 -1.73
CA LEU A 154 -1.23 20.73 -0.39
C LEU A 154 0.00 19.83 -0.43
N PRO A 155 0.94 19.99 0.54
CA PRO A 155 2.07 19.09 0.65
C PRO A 155 1.62 17.61 0.80
N TYR A 156 2.23 16.72 0.03
CA TYR A 156 1.93 15.28 0.03
C TYR A 156 1.86 14.70 1.45
N ALA A 157 2.80 15.08 2.33
CA ALA A 157 2.84 14.59 3.70
C ALA A 157 1.56 14.91 4.50
N ARG A 158 1.00 16.12 4.31
CA ARG A 158 -0.27 16.49 4.97
C ARG A 158 -1.43 15.66 4.45
N VAL A 159 -1.54 15.55 3.13
CA VAL A 159 -2.61 14.77 2.48
C VAL A 159 -2.52 13.32 2.90
N LYS A 160 -1.32 12.73 2.89
CA LYS A 160 -1.10 11.34 3.31
C LYS A 160 -1.49 11.11 4.76
N ILE A 161 -1.07 11.97 5.68
CA ILE A 161 -1.43 11.85 7.12
C ILE A 161 -2.95 12.00 7.31
N THR A 162 -3.58 12.96 6.65
CA THR A 162 -5.03 13.16 6.73
C THR A 162 -5.79 11.94 6.19
N PHE A 163 -5.34 11.38 5.07
CA PHE A 163 -5.93 10.19 4.48
C PHE A 163 -5.78 8.96 5.39
N ASP A 164 -4.57 8.73 5.91
CA ASP A 164 -4.31 7.63 6.84
C ASP A 164 -5.16 7.76 8.11
N LEU A 165 -5.25 8.97 8.70
CA LEU A 165 -6.08 9.23 9.86
C LEU A 165 -7.58 9.01 9.58
N THR A 166 -8.04 9.44 8.41
CA THR A 166 -9.43 9.19 7.97
C THR A 166 -9.70 7.69 7.86
N CYS A 167 -8.76 6.92 7.29
CA CYS A 167 -8.88 5.46 7.21
C CYS A 167 -8.95 4.82 8.61
N LEU A 168 -8.11 5.26 9.55
CA LEU A 168 -8.11 4.74 10.93
C LEU A 168 -9.43 5.03 11.64
N ILE A 169 -9.92 6.26 11.55
CA ILE A 169 -11.21 6.66 12.16
C ILE A 169 -12.35 5.85 11.53
N THR A 170 -12.37 5.75 10.21
CA THR A 170 -13.39 4.97 9.48
C THR A 170 -13.38 3.51 9.94
N THR A 171 -12.22 2.90 10.07
CA THR A 171 -12.08 1.52 10.55
C THR A 171 -12.54 1.37 12.00
N ALA A 172 -12.15 2.31 12.88
CA ALA A 172 -12.60 2.29 14.28
C ALA A 172 -14.12 2.36 14.38
N VAL A 173 -14.74 3.27 13.63
CA VAL A 173 -16.21 3.42 13.61
C VAL A 173 -16.90 2.17 13.05
N ILE A 174 -16.46 1.67 11.89
CA ILE A 174 -17.06 0.49 11.25
C ILE A 174 -16.97 -0.73 12.17
N THR A 175 -15.81 -1.00 12.76
CA THR A 175 -15.63 -2.18 13.59
C THR A 175 -16.32 -2.04 14.95
N PHE A 176 -16.32 -0.85 15.53
CA PHE A 176 -17.02 -0.60 16.79
C PHE A 176 -18.56 -0.76 16.63
N VAL A 177 -19.13 -0.18 15.58
CA VAL A 177 -20.58 -0.27 15.33
C VAL A 177 -20.99 -1.68 14.87
N GLY A 178 -20.20 -2.32 14.02
CA GLY A 178 -20.55 -3.62 13.41
C GLY A 178 -20.24 -4.82 14.28
N VAL A 179 -19.17 -4.77 15.08
CA VAL A 179 -18.69 -5.93 15.88
C VAL A 179 -18.66 -5.64 17.37
N GLY A 180 -18.91 -4.40 17.80
CA GLY A 180 -18.86 -3.98 19.20
C GLY A 180 -17.44 -3.81 19.77
N ALA A 181 -16.40 -3.92 18.95
CA ALA A 181 -15.00 -3.79 19.36
C ALA A 181 -14.14 -3.23 18.24
N ILE A 182 -13.14 -2.42 18.56
CA ILE A 182 -12.15 -1.93 17.57
C ILE A 182 -11.26 -3.11 17.17
N ARG A 183 -11.23 -3.44 15.87
CA ARG A 183 -10.43 -4.53 15.31
C ARG A 183 -9.51 -4.02 14.18
N GLY A 184 -8.35 -4.68 14.05
CA GLY A 184 -7.35 -4.36 13.02
C GLY A 184 -6.46 -3.17 13.35
N LEU A 185 -6.81 -2.38 14.34
CA LEU A 185 -6.00 -1.27 14.84
C LEU A 185 -5.23 -1.69 16.09
N GLY A 186 -3.93 -1.51 16.06
CA GLY A 186 -3.04 -1.89 17.15
C GLY A 186 -1.86 -0.95 17.29
N ILE A 187 -0.99 -1.25 18.26
CA ILE A 187 0.23 -0.47 18.51
C ILE A 187 1.10 -0.40 17.25
N GLY A 188 1.21 -1.52 16.51
CA GLY A 188 1.95 -1.57 15.25
C GLY A 188 1.38 -0.66 14.17
N THR A 189 0.05 -0.50 14.10
CA THR A 189 -0.59 0.46 13.18
C THR A 189 -0.14 1.89 13.48
N VAL A 190 -0.13 2.27 14.76
CA VAL A 190 0.31 3.62 15.19
C VAL A 190 1.80 3.82 14.88
N VAL A 191 2.64 2.85 15.25
CA VAL A 191 4.08 2.89 14.97
C VAL A 191 4.33 3.01 13.47
N ALA A 192 3.68 2.20 12.65
CA ALA A 192 3.79 2.26 11.19
C ALA A 192 3.35 3.62 10.65
N ALA A 193 2.19 4.14 11.07
CA ALA A 193 1.70 5.44 10.62
C ALA A 193 2.68 6.59 10.94
N CYS A 194 3.33 6.56 12.11
CA CYS A 194 4.28 7.60 12.52
C CYS A 194 5.66 7.48 11.86
N THR A 195 6.10 6.27 11.51
CA THR A 195 7.50 6.02 11.11
C THR A 195 7.66 5.64 9.64
N MET A 196 6.61 5.13 8.98
CA MET A 196 6.70 4.61 7.61
C MET A 196 7.18 5.68 6.62
N GLY A 197 6.78 6.94 6.78
CA GLY A 197 7.24 8.04 5.93
C GLY A 197 8.78 8.21 5.97
N LYS A 198 9.38 8.09 7.16
CA LYS A 198 10.85 8.13 7.32
C LYS A 198 11.52 6.87 6.76
N GLY A 199 10.92 5.70 6.98
CA GLY A 199 11.37 4.43 6.42
C GLY A 199 11.39 4.46 4.89
N LEU A 200 10.33 4.96 4.28
CA LEU A 200 10.22 5.14 2.81
C LEU A 200 11.29 6.10 2.28
N ALA A 201 11.52 7.23 2.95
CA ALA A 201 12.55 8.19 2.55
C ALA A 201 13.95 7.57 2.63
N PHE A 202 14.24 6.83 3.69
CA PHE A 202 15.53 6.16 3.89
C PHE A 202 15.77 5.07 2.83
N ILE A 203 14.85 4.11 2.68
CA ILE A 203 14.97 3.03 1.69
C ILE A 203 14.97 3.60 0.27
N GLY A 204 14.13 4.59 0.01
CA GLY A 204 14.10 5.29 -1.25
C GLY A 204 15.44 5.90 -1.64
N SER A 205 16.10 6.57 -0.69
CA SER A 205 17.44 7.14 -0.94
C SER A 205 18.52 6.07 -1.22
N LEU A 206 18.38 4.89 -0.60
CA LEU A 206 19.27 3.76 -0.88
C LEU A 206 19.06 3.20 -2.30
N LEU A 207 17.79 3.07 -2.71
CA LEU A 207 17.46 2.61 -4.07
C LEU A 207 17.99 3.59 -5.12
N ASP A 208 17.81 4.91 -4.94
CA ASP A 208 18.26 5.95 -5.88
C ASP A 208 19.79 5.98 -6.06
N LYS A 209 20.53 5.55 -5.04
CA LYS A 209 22.00 5.43 -5.13
C LYS A 209 22.46 4.24 -5.95
N ARG A 210 21.66 3.16 -6.02
CA ARG A 210 22.08 1.88 -6.61
C ARG A 210 21.33 1.51 -7.86
N LEU A 211 20.10 1.98 -8.05
CA LEU A 211 19.21 1.59 -9.14
C LEU A 211 18.79 2.80 -9.98
N THR A 212 18.63 2.55 -11.27
CA THR A 212 17.92 3.43 -12.21
C THR A 212 16.74 2.65 -12.77
N PHE A 213 15.57 3.30 -12.84
CA PHE A 213 14.36 2.65 -13.32
C PHE A 213 14.00 3.17 -14.71
N HIS A 214 13.77 2.26 -15.65
CA HIS A 214 13.33 2.58 -17.00
C HIS A 214 12.00 1.88 -17.25
N SER A 215 10.94 2.63 -17.57
CA SER A 215 9.65 2.06 -17.96
C SER A 215 9.37 2.30 -19.44
N VAL A 216 8.65 1.35 -20.07
CA VAL A 216 8.28 1.44 -21.49
C VAL A 216 7.37 2.66 -21.75
N LEU A 217 6.54 3.06 -20.77
CA LEU A 217 5.67 4.22 -20.92
C LEU A 217 6.43 5.56 -20.89
N ASN A 218 7.54 5.66 -20.16
CA ASN A 218 8.38 6.86 -20.15
C ASN A 218 9.27 6.99 -21.40
N SER A 219 9.40 5.92 -22.19
CA SER A 219 10.21 5.92 -23.42
C SER A 219 9.44 6.54 -24.60
N GLN A 220 8.17 6.90 -24.45
CA GLN A 220 7.35 7.49 -25.52
C GLN A 220 7.22 9.02 -25.43
N GLU A 221 7.82 9.66 -24.42
CA GLU A 221 7.80 11.11 -24.25
C GLU A 221 9.15 11.81 -24.56
N VAL A 222 10.06 11.12 -25.27
CA VAL A 222 11.33 11.72 -25.75
C VAL A 222 11.32 11.86 -27.28
#